data_358f4c61782cc15b5d1919bf91b7e4d7
#
_entry.id   358f4c61782cc15b5d1919bf91b7e4d7
#
_cell.length_a   1.000
_cell.length_b   1.000
_cell.length_c   1.000
_cell.angle_alpha   90.00
_cell.angle_beta   90.00
_cell.angle_gamma   90.00
#
_symmetry.space_group_name_H-M   'P 1'
#
loop_
_entity.id
_entity.type
_entity.pdbx_description
1 polymer ?
#
loop_
_entity_poly.entity_id
_entity_poly.type
_entity_poly.pdbx_seq_one_letter_code
_entity_poly.pdbx_strand_id
1 'polypeptide(L)'
;LNSPFVITGYTFNDANAVWVTINKDGQIGRGEANGIYYENETPERMAAQIESILHKNLTHEEVYNLLPRGGARNALDCAFWDICCKKAGKTIWELLNIKPKLLVTVATISIDDPEVMAAKAINYAKYPNLKVKLSNNQPIERLEAIRAVRPDANLIVDINQGWTFKELKEYTPHCKRLGLSMIEQPLERGKDEMLEGYQSQVPLGSDESCLDSSEYKQNASRYDVI
;
A
#
# COMPACT_ATOMS: atom_id res chain seq x y z
N LEU A 1 4.13 10.71 -13.79
CA LEU A 1 2.75 10.20 -13.87
C LEU A 1 2.03 10.77 -15.09
N ASN A 2 1.08 10.03 -15.65
CA ASN A 2 0.27 10.53 -16.80
C ASN A 2 -0.75 11.60 -16.39
N SER A 3 -1.10 11.61 -15.10
CA SER A 3 -1.96 12.62 -14.46
C SER A 3 -1.64 12.67 -12.97
N PRO A 4 -1.95 13.77 -12.26
CA PRO A 4 -1.84 13.81 -10.81
C PRO A 4 -2.62 12.66 -10.15
N PHE A 5 -2.05 12.08 -9.10
CA PHE A 5 -2.71 11.03 -8.32
C PHE A 5 -3.07 11.61 -6.95
N VAL A 6 -4.38 11.76 -6.71
CA VAL A 6 -4.92 12.43 -5.53
C VAL A 6 -5.43 11.40 -4.53
N ILE A 7 -4.96 11.54 -3.29
CA ILE A 7 -5.42 10.78 -2.12
C ILE A 7 -5.84 11.76 -1.02
N THR A 8 -6.33 11.26 0.10
CA THR A 8 -6.60 12.12 1.26
C THR A 8 -5.34 12.85 1.72
N GLY A 9 -5.41 14.18 1.73
CA GLY A 9 -4.34 15.04 2.25
C GLY A 9 -3.09 15.18 1.36
N TYR A 10 -2.98 14.47 0.22
CA TYR A 10 -1.78 14.55 -0.62
C TYR A 10 -2.07 14.36 -2.12
N THR A 11 -1.23 14.99 -2.95
CA THR A 11 -1.28 14.85 -4.41
C THR A 11 0.11 14.50 -4.94
N PHE A 12 0.22 13.36 -5.60
CA PHE A 12 1.44 12.95 -6.30
C PHE A 12 1.41 13.49 -7.74
N ASN A 13 2.39 14.28 -8.11
CA ASN A 13 2.61 14.75 -9.48
C ASN A 13 3.63 13.88 -10.23
N ASP A 14 4.53 13.26 -9.48
CA ASP A 14 5.57 12.35 -9.98
C ASP A 14 5.72 11.14 -9.02
N ALA A 15 6.58 10.20 -9.40
CA ALA A 15 6.94 9.05 -8.59
C ALA A 15 8.48 8.95 -8.59
N ASN A 16 9.09 9.54 -7.57
CA ASN A 16 10.52 9.51 -7.38
C ASN A 16 10.92 8.24 -6.63
N ALA A 17 12.00 7.58 -7.08
CA ALA A 17 12.47 6.34 -6.49
C ALA A 17 13.98 6.34 -6.28
N VAL A 18 14.44 5.58 -5.31
CA VAL A 18 15.83 5.16 -5.19
C VAL A 18 15.99 3.84 -5.91
N TRP A 19 16.97 3.77 -6.80
CA TRP A 19 17.42 2.55 -7.46
C TRP A 19 18.75 2.11 -6.87
N VAL A 20 18.79 0.90 -6.33
CA VAL A 20 19.98 0.31 -5.73
C VAL A 20 20.55 -0.76 -6.64
N THR A 21 21.88 -0.75 -6.82
CA THR A 21 22.61 -1.82 -7.49
C THR A 21 23.75 -2.28 -6.58
N ILE A 22 23.73 -3.56 -6.20
CA ILE A 22 24.81 -4.20 -5.43
C ILE A 22 25.61 -5.11 -6.36
N ASN A 23 26.92 -4.99 -6.35
CA ASN A 23 27.82 -5.95 -6.99
C ASN A 23 28.56 -6.73 -5.88
N LYS A 24 28.31 -8.03 -5.79
CA LYS A 24 28.92 -8.91 -4.80
C LYS A 24 29.32 -10.24 -5.43
N ASP A 25 30.62 -10.56 -5.39
CA ASP A 25 31.19 -11.80 -5.94
C ASP A 25 30.83 -12.00 -7.43
N GLY A 26 30.82 -10.92 -8.22
CA GLY A 26 30.53 -10.96 -9.66
C GLY A 26 29.04 -11.04 -10.00
N GLN A 27 28.15 -11.09 -9.00
CA GLN A 27 26.71 -11.03 -9.20
C GLN A 27 26.18 -9.64 -8.92
N ILE A 28 25.22 -9.21 -9.74
CA ILE A 28 24.56 -7.92 -9.62
C ILE A 28 23.13 -8.13 -9.12
N GLY A 29 22.83 -7.55 -7.96
CA GLY A 29 21.47 -7.44 -7.43
C GLY A 29 20.91 -6.04 -7.58
N ARG A 30 19.61 -5.95 -7.78
CA ARG A 30 18.90 -4.68 -7.96
C ARG A 30 17.68 -4.61 -7.05
N GLY A 31 17.44 -3.42 -6.52
CA GLY A 31 16.25 -3.11 -5.75
C GLY A 31 15.83 -1.67 -5.98
N GLU A 32 14.57 -1.41 -5.74
CA GLU A 32 13.95 -0.11 -5.92
C GLU A 32 13.00 0.17 -4.76
N ALA A 33 12.87 1.42 -4.38
CA ALA A 33 11.82 1.87 -3.49
C ALA A 33 11.41 3.32 -3.78
N ASN A 34 10.11 3.55 -3.69
CA ASN A 34 9.56 4.89 -3.47
C ASN A 34 9.54 5.16 -1.97
N GLY A 35 9.77 6.40 -1.59
CA GLY A 35 9.67 6.80 -0.19
C GLY A 35 8.22 6.95 0.26
N ILE A 36 8.00 6.78 1.56
CA ILE A 36 6.72 7.04 2.21
C ILE A 36 6.62 8.54 2.49
N TYR A 37 5.69 9.23 1.82
CA TYR A 37 5.59 10.70 1.85
C TYR A 37 5.33 11.24 3.26
N TYR A 38 4.49 10.59 4.07
CA TYR A 38 4.18 11.02 5.44
C TYR A 38 5.29 10.71 6.46
N GLU A 39 6.24 9.84 6.12
CA GLU A 39 7.49 9.62 6.87
C GLU A 39 8.63 10.53 6.38
N ASN A 40 8.33 11.43 5.42
CA ASN A 40 9.30 12.34 4.82
C ASN A 40 10.51 11.62 4.20
N GLU A 41 10.29 10.47 3.60
CA GLU A 41 11.28 9.70 2.86
C GLU A 41 11.43 10.25 1.45
N THR A 42 12.42 11.09 1.22
CA THR A 42 12.80 11.52 -0.13
C THR A 42 13.88 10.61 -0.71
N PRO A 43 14.10 10.58 -2.04
CA PRO A 43 15.21 9.83 -2.63
C PRO A 43 16.57 10.17 -2.02
N GLU A 44 16.83 11.44 -1.73
CA GLU A 44 18.07 11.91 -1.13
C GLU A 44 18.24 11.38 0.30
N ARG A 45 17.17 11.37 1.10
CA ARG A 45 17.20 10.83 2.46
C ARG A 45 17.41 9.33 2.46
N MET A 46 16.71 8.60 1.58
CA MET A 46 16.88 7.17 1.43
C MET A 46 18.30 6.83 0.96
N ALA A 47 18.85 7.58 -0.01
CA ALA A 47 20.23 7.41 -0.47
C ALA A 47 21.22 7.65 0.69
N ALA A 48 21.06 8.72 1.45
CA ALA A 48 21.92 9.02 2.60
C ALA A 48 21.85 7.93 3.68
N GLN A 49 20.67 7.37 3.95
CA GLN A 49 20.54 6.22 4.87
C GLN A 49 21.31 4.99 4.36
N ILE A 50 21.18 4.67 3.08
CA ILE A 50 21.92 3.57 2.45
C ILE A 50 23.42 3.83 2.56
N GLU A 51 23.89 5.00 2.16
CA GLU A 51 25.30 5.39 2.20
C GLU A 51 25.92 5.29 3.60
N SER A 52 25.13 5.61 4.64
CA SER A 52 25.59 5.58 6.03
C SER A 52 25.99 4.20 6.55
N ILE A 53 25.51 3.13 5.91
CA ILE A 53 25.79 1.73 6.28
C ILE A 53 26.62 0.99 5.24
N LEU A 54 26.97 1.63 4.11
CA LEU A 54 27.74 0.98 3.06
C LEU A 54 29.15 0.66 3.55
N HIS A 55 29.49 -0.61 3.58
CA HIS A 55 30.81 -1.13 3.81
C HIS A 55 31.05 -2.40 3.00
N LYS A 56 32.32 -2.76 2.80
CA LYS A 56 32.72 -3.83 1.85
C LYS A 56 32.06 -5.19 2.09
N ASN A 57 31.74 -5.49 3.32
CA ASN A 57 31.22 -6.81 3.71
C ASN A 57 29.75 -6.77 4.17
N LEU A 58 29.01 -5.73 3.81
CA LEU A 58 27.60 -5.62 4.17
C LEU A 58 26.83 -6.90 3.83
N THR A 59 26.14 -7.44 4.81
CA THR A 59 25.32 -8.65 4.67
C THR A 59 23.83 -8.29 4.62
N HIS A 60 23.02 -9.22 4.15
CA HIS A 60 21.55 -9.05 4.11
C HIS A 60 20.95 -8.84 5.52
N GLU A 61 21.41 -9.63 6.50
CA GLU A 61 20.96 -9.53 7.89
C GLU A 61 21.31 -8.18 8.53
N GLU A 62 22.49 -7.64 8.22
CA GLU A 62 22.91 -6.33 8.72
C GLU A 62 22.01 -5.20 8.21
N VAL A 63 21.54 -5.28 6.97
CA VAL A 63 20.58 -4.27 6.43
C VAL A 63 19.35 -4.16 7.31
N TYR A 64 18.81 -5.31 7.73
CA TYR A 64 17.62 -5.34 8.58
C TYR A 64 17.86 -4.72 9.96
N ASN A 65 19.06 -4.91 10.51
CA ASN A 65 19.43 -4.43 11.85
C ASN A 65 19.92 -2.97 11.87
N LEU A 66 20.55 -2.51 10.80
CA LEU A 66 21.17 -1.18 10.73
C LEU A 66 20.24 -0.10 10.18
N LEU A 67 19.27 -0.45 9.35
CA LEU A 67 18.31 0.50 8.81
C LEU A 67 16.94 0.39 9.50
N PRO A 68 16.29 1.53 9.79
CA PRO A 68 14.91 1.52 10.18
C PRO A 68 14.03 0.93 9.07
N ARG A 69 12.80 0.56 9.39
CA ARG A 69 11.79 0.27 8.35
C ARG A 69 11.65 1.44 7.40
N GLY A 70 11.35 1.19 6.14
CA GLY A 70 11.14 2.22 5.13
C GLY A 70 11.77 1.88 3.80
N GLY A 71 11.73 2.83 2.87
CA GLY A 71 12.14 2.66 1.49
C GLY A 71 13.62 2.29 1.33
N ALA A 72 14.52 2.88 2.11
CA ALA A 72 15.95 2.58 2.05
C ALA A 72 16.23 1.11 2.37
N ARG A 73 15.64 0.59 3.48
CA ARG A 73 15.76 -0.83 3.86
C ARG A 73 15.16 -1.72 2.81
N ASN A 74 13.96 -1.40 2.31
CA ASN A 74 13.28 -2.18 1.27
C ASN A 74 14.10 -2.30 -0.02
N ALA A 75 14.68 -1.20 -0.50
CA ALA A 75 15.50 -1.22 -1.72
C ALA A 75 16.74 -2.10 -1.58
N LEU A 76 17.44 -2.03 -0.44
CA LEU A 76 18.59 -2.89 -0.17
C LEU A 76 18.19 -4.35 0.03
N ASP A 77 17.13 -4.63 0.77
CA ASP A 77 16.60 -5.98 0.99
C ASP A 77 16.26 -6.66 -0.36
N CYS A 78 15.54 -5.96 -1.23
CA CYS A 78 15.23 -6.45 -2.57
C CYS A 78 16.50 -6.75 -3.39
N ALA A 79 17.52 -5.87 -3.31
CA ALA A 79 18.78 -6.08 -4.03
C ALA A 79 19.54 -7.32 -3.51
N PHE A 80 19.52 -7.59 -2.21
CA PHE A 80 20.14 -8.81 -1.64
C PHE A 80 19.35 -10.06 -2.02
N TRP A 81 18.02 -10.04 -2.00
CA TRP A 81 17.22 -11.15 -2.49
C TRP A 81 17.49 -11.46 -3.96
N ASP A 82 17.62 -10.44 -4.80
CA ASP A 82 17.96 -10.60 -6.23
C ASP A 82 19.33 -11.30 -6.40
N ILE A 83 20.35 -10.93 -5.59
CA ILE A 83 21.63 -11.63 -5.57
C ILE A 83 21.47 -13.09 -5.12
N CYS A 84 20.74 -13.34 -4.05
CA CYS A 84 20.51 -14.68 -3.54
C CYS A 84 19.85 -15.58 -4.60
N CYS A 85 18.83 -15.08 -5.27
CA CYS A 85 18.18 -15.79 -6.37
C CYS A 85 19.14 -16.12 -7.53
N LYS A 86 19.93 -15.14 -7.97
CA LYS A 86 20.91 -15.30 -9.06
C LYS A 86 22.03 -16.28 -8.70
N LYS A 87 22.57 -16.19 -7.48
CA LYS A 87 23.60 -17.13 -7.00
C LYS A 87 23.09 -18.57 -6.93
N ALA A 88 21.84 -18.75 -6.51
CA ALA A 88 21.22 -20.06 -6.41
C ALA A 88 20.69 -20.59 -7.76
N GLY A 89 20.60 -19.76 -8.80
CA GLY A 89 19.93 -20.10 -10.05
C GLY A 89 18.43 -20.42 -9.88
N LYS A 90 17.78 -19.77 -8.89
CA LYS A 90 16.42 -20.03 -8.48
C LYS A 90 15.59 -18.74 -8.43
N THR A 91 14.30 -18.89 -8.59
CA THR A 91 13.34 -17.82 -8.28
C THR A 91 13.21 -17.65 -6.76
N ILE A 92 12.68 -16.50 -6.33
CA ILE A 92 12.35 -16.27 -4.91
C ILE A 92 11.35 -17.30 -4.37
N TRP A 93 10.40 -17.74 -5.18
CA TRP A 93 9.42 -18.76 -4.84
C TRP A 93 10.07 -20.10 -4.50
N GLU A 94 11.04 -20.51 -5.31
CA GLU A 94 11.82 -21.75 -5.10
C GLU A 94 12.72 -21.66 -3.88
N LEU A 95 13.35 -20.49 -3.64
CA LEU A 95 14.18 -20.29 -2.45
C LEU A 95 13.38 -20.37 -1.16
N LEU A 96 12.19 -19.76 -1.14
CA LEU A 96 11.32 -19.72 0.02
C LEU A 96 10.36 -20.92 0.11
N ASN A 97 10.44 -21.85 -0.85
CA ASN A 97 9.52 -23.00 -0.95
C ASN A 97 8.04 -22.57 -0.93
N ILE A 98 7.74 -21.49 -1.68
CA ILE A 98 6.39 -20.95 -1.83
C ILE A 98 5.85 -21.33 -3.19
N LYS A 99 4.63 -21.87 -3.23
CA LYS A 99 3.95 -22.12 -4.50
C LYS A 99 3.26 -20.83 -4.97
N PRO A 100 3.70 -20.23 -6.09
CA PRO A 100 3.08 -19.00 -6.60
C PRO A 100 1.63 -19.27 -7.00
N LYS A 101 0.77 -18.28 -6.76
CA LYS A 101 -0.64 -18.30 -7.19
C LYS A 101 -0.88 -17.14 -8.15
N LEU A 102 -1.79 -17.32 -9.09
CA LEU A 102 -2.29 -16.22 -9.90
C LEU A 102 -3.04 -15.24 -9.00
N LEU A 103 -2.65 -13.97 -9.07
CA LEU A 103 -3.30 -12.88 -8.37
C LEU A 103 -3.99 -11.97 -9.38
N VAL A 104 -5.16 -11.47 -9.00
CA VAL A 104 -5.88 -10.48 -9.80
C VAL A 104 -5.54 -9.11 -9.23
N THR A 105 -4.97 -8.24 -10.07
CA THR A 105 -4.62 -6.88 -9.66
C THR A 105 -5.86 -6.02 -9.43
N VAL A 106 -5.65 -4.94 -8.68
CA VAL A 106 -6.65 -3.91 -8.39
C VAL A 106 -6.28 -2.64 -9.14
N ALA A 107 -7.21 -2.06 -9.91
CA ALA A 107 -7.00 -0.76 -10.55
C ALA A 107 -7.47 0.36 -9.60
N THR A 108 -6.61 1.37 -9.39
CA THR A 108 -6.90 2.45 -8.45
C THR A 108 -7.49 3.66 -9.15
N ILE A 109 -8.60 4.17 -8.59
CA ILE A 109 -9.24 5.42 -8.96
C ILE A 109 -8.88 6.47 -7.89
N SER A 110 -8.19 7.53 -8.28
CA SER A 110 -7.86 8.66 -7.41
C SER A 110 -9.09 9.51 -7.10
N ILE A 111 -9.00 10.33 -6.05
CA ILE A 111 -10.08 11.27 -5.67
C ILE A 111 -10.26 12.30 -6.78
N ASP A 112 -11.52 12.48 -7.18
CA ASP A 112 -11.97 13.47 -8.15
C ASP A 112 -13.49 13.70 -7.94
N ASP A 113 -14.12 14.50 -8.80
CA ASP A 113 -15.57 14.63 -8.82
C ASP A 113 -16.26 13.30 -9.17
N PRO A 114 -17.47 13.02 -8.64
CA PRO A 114 -18.15 11.74 -8.82
C PRO A 114 -18.25 11.29 -10.29
N GLU A 115 -18.56 12.21 -11.21
CA GLU A 115 -18.71 11.93 -12.63
C GLU A 115 -17.37 11.57 -13.29
N VAL A 116 -16.28 12.22 -12.88
CA VAL A 116 -14.93 11.94 -13.37
C VAL A 116 -14.47 10.57 -12.89
N MET A 117 -14.74 10.24 -11.62
CA MET A 117 -14.43 8.92 -11.05
C MET A 117 -15.24 7.81 -11.72
N ALA A 118 -16.51 8.04 -12.01
CA ALA A 118 -17.36 7.11 -12.76
C ALA A 118 -16.82 6.89 -14.20
N ALA A 119 -16.44 7.95 -14.91
CA ALA A 119 -15.84 7.84 -16.23
C ALA A 119 -14.52 7.03 -16.19
N LYS A 120 -13.70 7.22 -15.17
CA LYS A 120 -12.47 6.46 -14.97
C LYS A 120 -12.76 4.98 -14.68
N ALA A 121 -13.81 4.69 -13.92
CA ALA A 121 -14.26 3.32 -13.64
C ALA A 121 -14.70 2.60 -14.92
N ILE A 122 -15.37 3.28 -15.85
CA ILE A 122 -15.72 2.75 -17.18
C ILE A 122 -14.44 2.40 -17.97
N ASN A 123 -13.44 3.29 -17.98
CA ASN A 123 -12.17 3.05 -18.67
C ASN A 123 -11.40 1.85 -18.09
N TYR A 124 -11.69 1.48 -16.85
CA TYR A 124 -11.12 0.32 -16.17
C TYR A 124 -12.00 -0.94 -16.28
N ALA A 125 -12.86 -1.04 -17.29
CA ALA A 125 -13.79 -2.17 -17.50
C ALA A 125 -13.10 -3.55 -17.48
N LYS A 126 -11.84 -3.66 -17.95
CA LYS A 126 -11.06 -4.90 -17.94
C LYS A 126 -10.61 -5.38 -16.55
N TYR A 127 -10.69 -4.50 -15.54
CA TYR A 127 -10.28 -4.84 -14.18
C TYR A 127 -11.51 -5.20 -13.33
N PRO A 128 -11.59 -6.44 -12.82
CA PRO A 128 -12.70 -6.87 -11.99
C PRO A 128 -12.67 -6.26 -10.58
N ASN A 129 -11.50 -5.80 -10.12
CA ASN A 129 -11.32 -5.18 -8.82
C ASN A 129 -10.92 -3.71 -8.99
N LEU A 130 -11.59 -2.83 -8.27
CA LEU A 130 -11.29 -1.39 -8.23
C LEU A 130 -11.02 -0.96 -6.80
N LYS A 131 -9.91 -0.26 -6.58
CA LYS A 131 -9.59 0.44 -5.32
C LYS A 131 -9.92 1.92 -5.51
N VAL A 132 -10.80 2.43 -4.69
CA VAL A 132 -11.30 3.81 -4.79
C VAL A 132 -10.72 4.63 -3.65
N LYS A 133 -9.95 5.67 -3.98
CA LYS A 133 -9.47 6.63 -2.98
C LYS A 133 -10.60 7.58 -2.60
N LEU A 134 -10.81 7.76 -1.31
CA LEU A 134 -11.88 8.62 -0.77
C LEU A 134 -11.36 9.49 0.36
N SER A 135 -11.97 10.66 0.50
CA SER A 135 -11.89 11.50 1.68
C SER A 135 -13.25 11.51 2.41
N ASN A 136 -13.42 12.38 3.39
CA ASN A 136 -14.70 12.61 4.04
C ASN A 136 -15.62 13.58 3.25
N ASN A 137 -15.14 14.14 2.14
CA ASN A 137 -15.97 14.98 1.27
C ASN A 137 -16.70 14.12 0.25
N GLN A 138 -18.02 14.10 0.29
CA GLN A 138 -18.91 13.37 -0.62
C GLN A 138 -18.52 11.89 -0.87
N PRO A 139 -18.17 11.09 0.18
CA PRO A 139 -17.71 9.73 -0.03
C PRO A 139 -18.77 8.82 -0.65
N ILE A 140 -20.03 9.02 -0.26
CA ILE A 140 -21.12 8.15 -0.68
C ILE A 140 -21.53 8.45 -2.12
N GLU A 141 -21.62 9.72 -2.50
CA GLU A 141 -21.94 10.15 -3.86
C GLU A 141 -20.92 9.63 -4.87
N ARG A 142 -19.63 9.67 -4.52
CA ARG A 142 -18.55 9.10 -5.35
C ARG A 142 -18.71 7.60 -5.54
N LEU A 143 -19.00 6.87 -4.46
CA LEU A 143 -19.21 5.42 -4.52
C LEU A 143 -20.46 5.05 -5.32
N GLU A 144 -21.56 5.77 -5.16
CA GLU A 144 -22.80 5.57 -5.90
C GLU A 144 -22.58 5.80 -7.39
N ALA A 145 -21.86 6.86 -7.78
CA ALA A 145 -21.53 7.14 -9.18
C ALA A 145 -20.69 6.01 -9.81
N ILE A 146 -19.68 5.50 -9.09
CA ILE A 146 -18.88 4.36 -9.56
C ILE A 146 -19.71 3.09 -9.65
N ARG A 147 -20.49 2.76 -8.61
CA ARG A 147 -21.31 1.55 -8.56
C ARG A 147 -22.40 1.54 -9.65
N ALA A 148 -22.97 2.70 -9.98
CA ALA A 148 -23.95 2.81 -11.05
C ALA A 148 -23.41 2.38 -12.43
N VAL A 149 -22.15 2.66 -12.72
CA VAL A 149 -21.50 2.33 -14.00
C VAL A 149 -20.70 1.01 -13.96
N ARG A 150 -20.36 0.51 -12.76
CA ARG A 150 -19.66 -0.76 -12.54
C ARG A 150 -20.36 -1.62 -11.49
N PRO A 151 -21.58 -2.09 -11.80
CA PRO A 151 -22.32 -2.98 -10.91
C PRO A 151 -21.63 -4.32 -10.67
N ASP A 152 -20.78 -4.74 -11.61
CA ASP A 152 -19.99 -5.97 -11.64
C ASP A 152 -18.73 -5.95 -10.80
N ALA A 153 -18.14 -4.76 -10.59
CA ALA A 153 -16.81 -4.67 -10.00
C ALA A 153 -16.81 -4.95 -8.49
N ASN A 154 -15.77 -5.65 -8.04
CA ASN A 154 -15.44 -5.73 -6.64
C ASN A 154 -14.80 -4.40 -6.21
N LEU A 155 -15.41 -3.71 -5.25
CA LEU A 155 -14.94 -2.40 -4.78
C LEU A 155 -14.27 -2.50 -3.43
N ILE A 156 -13.08 -1.94 -3.34
CA ILE A 156 -12.33 -1.65 -2.11
C ILE A 156 -12.23 -0.14 -2.01
N VAL A 157 -12.42 0.42 -0.84
CA VAL A 157 -12.15 1.85 -0.58
C VAL A 157 -10.92 2.01 0.30
N ASP A 158 -10.12 3.02 -0.01
CA ASP A 158 -8.97 3.40 0.78
C ASP A 158 -9.14 4.87 1.21
N ILE A 159 -9.19 5.03 2.50
CA ILE A 159 -9.48 6.31 3.14
C ILE A 159 -8.21 7.09 3.47
N ASN A 160 -7.08 6.41 3.51
CA ASN A 160 -5.78 6.98 3.88
C ASN A 160 -5.87 7.84 5.15
N GLN A 161 -6.43 7.27 6.21
CA GLN A 161 -6.56 7.91 7.53
C GLN A 161 -7.57 9.09 7.57
N GLY A 162 -8.41 9.25 6.57
CA GLY A 162 -9.22 10.46 6.36
C GLY A 162 -10.54 10.51 7.11
N TRP A 163 -10.95 9.46 7.84
CA TRP A 163 -12.19 9.43 8.59
C TRP A 163 -11.95 9.45 10.10
N THR A 164 -12.91 10.03 10.81
CA THR A 164 -13.07 9.85 12.26
C THR A 164 -13.82 8.55 12.53
N PHE A 165 -13.75 8.05 13.77
CA PHE A 165 -14.54 6.87 14.17
C PHE A 165 -16.06 7.09 14.06
N LYS A 166 -16.52 8.35 14.20
CA LYS A 166 -17.92 8.71 13.98
C LYS A 166 -18.30 8.55 12.51
N GLU A 167 -17.48 9.09 11.60
CA GLU A 167 -17.70 8.97 10.15
C GLU A 167 -17.60 7.52 9.68
N LEU A 168 -16.66 6.73 10.21
CA LEU A 168 -16.60 5.29 9.93
C LEU A 168 -17.92 4.60 10.24
N LYS A 169 -18.50 4.85 11.42
CA LYS A 169 -19.81 4.28 11.80
C LYS A 169 -20.95 4.77 10.94
N GLU A 170 -20.90 6.02 10.53
CA GLU A 170 -21.92 6.66 9.67
C GLU A 170 -21.88 6.09 8.25
N TYR A 171 -20.68 5.95 7.66
CA TYR A 171 -20.54 5.54 6.25
C TYR A 171 -20.53 4.03 6.03
N THR A 172 -20.15 3.22 7.01
CA THR A 172 -20.09 1.75 6.87
C THR A 172 -21.41 1.12 6.39
N PRO A 173 -22.63 1.51 6.88
CA PRO A 173 -23.88 0.97 6.36
C PRO A 173 -24.08 1.25 4.86
N HIS A 174 -23.68 2.42 4.38
CA HIS A 174 -23.71 2.76 2.95
C HIS A 174 -22.72 1.91 2.15
N CYS A 175 -21.51 1.75 2.66
CA CYS A 175 -20.50 0.87 2.06
C CYS A 175 -21.01 -0.57 1.93
N LYS A 176 -21.68 -1.08 2.97
CA LYS A 176 -22.33 -2.39 2.95
C LYS A 176 -23.41 -2.49 1.89
N ARG A 177 -24.32 -1.49 1.83
CA ARG A 177 -25.38 -1.42 0.84
C ARG A 177 -24.85 -1.41 -0.60
N LEU A 178 -23.72 -0.73 -0.83
CA LEU A 178 -23.06 -0.64 -2.12
C LEU A 178 -22.18 -1.88 -2.43
N GLY A 179 -22.12 -2.86 -1.53
CA GLY A 179 -21.41 -4.12 -1.75
C GLY A 179 -19.89 -3.96 -1.78
N LEU A 180 -19.33 -3.10 -0.91
CA LEU A 180 -17.88 -2.98 -0.76
C LEU A 180 -17.32 -4.22 -0.06
N SER A 181 -16.16 -4.67 -0.48
CA SER A 181 -15.46 -5.82 0.10
C SER A 181 -14.49 -5.46 1.21
N MET A 182 -14.01 -4.22 1.26
CA MET A 182 -13.09 -3.75 2.30
C MET A 182 -13.08 -2.22 2.40
N ILE A 183 -12.87 -1.72 3.61
CA ILE A 183 -12.52 -0.33 3.91
C ILE A 183 -11.09 -0.34 4.46
N GLU A 184 -10.14 0.22 3.71
CA GLU A 184 -8.74 0.27 4.07
C GLU A 184 -8.42 1.57 4.81
N GLN A 185 -7.64 1.44 5.87
CA GLN A 185 -7.13 2.49 6.76
C GLN A 185 -8.10 3.67 6.99
N PRO A 186 -9.26 3.41 7.61
CA PRO A 186 -10.25 4.48 7.83
C PRO A 186 -9.77 5.54 8.81
N LEU A 187 -9.11 5.14 9.89
CA LEU A 187 -8.70 6.00 10.99
C LEU A 187 -7.23 6.40 10.91
N GLU A 188 -6.93 7.54 11.48
CA GLU A 188 -5.56 8.02 11.66
C GLU A 188 -4.75 7.02 12.49
N ARG A 189 -3.53 6.72 12.06
CA ARG A 189 -2.57 5.87 12.78
C ARG A 189 -2.42 6.37 14.23
N GLY A 190 -2.52 5.44 15.18
CA GLY A 190 -2.50 5.73 16.61
C GLY A 190 -3.88 6.08 17.20
N LYS A 191 -4.94 6.09 16.39
CA LYS A 191 -6.32 6.16 16.84
C LYS A 191 -7.09 4.85 16.61
N ASP A 192 -6.38 3.79 16.22
CA ASP A 192 -6.94 2.47 15.89
C ASP A 192 -7.47 1.72 17.12
N GLU A 193 -7.08 2.11 18.31
CA GLU A 193 -7.62 1.56 19.57
C GLU A 193 -9.14 1.68 19.65
N MET A 194 -9.73 2.66 18.95
CA MET A 194 -11.18 2.82 18.84
C MET A 194 -11.85 1.66 18.09
N LEU A 195 -11.09 0.85 17.35
CA LEU A 195 -11.57 -0.33 16.64
C LEU A 195 -11.63 -1.57 17.52
N GLU A 196 -11.04 -1.56 18.73
CA GLU A 196 -11.10 -2.70 19.64
C GLU A 196 -12.55 -3.03 20.02
N GLY A 197 -12.98 -4.24 19.66
CA GLY A 197 -14.36 -4.68 19.89
C GLY A 197 -15.40 -4.09 18.95
N TYR A 198 -15.02 -3.21 18.00
CA TYR A 198 -15.94 -2.71 17.01
C TYR A 198 -16.22 -3.77 15.93
N GLN A 199 -17.51 -4.04 15.69
CA GLN A 199 -17.96 -4.99 14.67
C GLN A 199 -18.37 -4.22 13.41
N SER A 200 -17.47 -4.08 12.48
CA SER A 200 -17.77 -3.45 11.20
C SER A 200 -18.61 -4.36 10.30
N GLN A 201 -19.56 -3.77 9.56
CA GLN A 201 -20.38 -4.50 8.58
C GLN A 201 -19.62 -4.77 7.26
N VAL A 202 -18.50 -4.11 7.06
CA VAL A 202 -17.58 -4.29 5.93
C VAL A 202 -16.20 -4.55 6.52
N PRO A 203 -15.44 -5.55 6.06
CA PRO A 203 -14.10 -5.82 6.54
C PRO A 203 -13.21 -4.58 6.56
N LEU A 204 -12.43 -4.39 7.62
CA LEU A 204 -11.48 -3.30 7.75
C LEU A 204 -10.07 -3.80 7.42
N GLY A 205 -9.34 -3.06 6.58
CA GLY A 205 -7.94 -3.31 6.24
C GLY A 205 -7.00 -2.31 6.90
N SER A 206 -5.85 -2.79 7.36
CA SER A 206 -4.76 -1.96 7.87
C SER A 206 -3.74 -1.69 6.78
N ASP A 207 -3.28 -0.44 6.64
CA ASP A 207 -2.15 -0.02 5.81
C ASP A 207 -1.17 0.79 6.68
N GLU A 208 -1.39 2.09 6.85
CA GLU A 208 -0.49 2.96 7.60
C GLU A 208 -0.34 2.55 9.08
N SER A 209 -1.27 1.80 9.63
CA SER A 209 -1.20 1.32 11.02
C SER A 209 -0.36 0.05 11.19
N CYS A 210 0.05 -0.62 10.09
CA CYS A 210 0.90 -1.80 10.13
C CYS A 210 2.03 -1.70 9.10
N LEU A 211 3.09 -0.98 9.44
CA LEU A 211 4.23 -0.71 8.53
C LEU A 211 5.29 -1.81 8.54
N ASP A 212 5.28 -2.70 9.54
CA ASP A 212 6.13 -3.90 9.56
C ASP A 212 5.55 -5.00 10.46
N SER A 213 6.20 -6.16 10.44
CA SER A 213 5.75 -7.36 11.17
C SER A 213 5.69 -7.20 12.70
N SER A 214 6.37 -6.21 13.28
CA SER A 214 6.34 -5.96 14.73
C SER A 214 4.99 -5.42 15.20
N GLU A 215 4.25 -4.77 14.29
CA GLU A 215 2.95 -4.15 14.56
C GLU A 215 1.77 -5.11 14.30
N TYR A 216 2.04 -6.29 13.69
CA TYR A 216 1.02 -7.26 13.32
C TYR A 216 0.10 -7.67 14.48
N LYS A 217 0.67 -8.04 15.64
CA LYS A 217 -0.11 -8.54 16.78
C LYS A 217 -1.13 -7.54 17.30
N GLN A 218 -0.75 -6.27 17.33
CA GLN A 218 -1.62 -5.18 17.77
C GLN A 218 -2.75 -4.94 16.77
N ASN A 219 -2.42 -4.97 15.48
CA ASN A 219 -3.39 -4.71 14.42
C ASN A 219 -4.35 -5.90 14.19
N ALA A 220 -3.94 -7.14 14.46
CA ALA A 220 -4.76 -8.33 14.29
C ALA A 220 -6.02 -8.38 15.19
N SER A 221 -6.08 -7.58 16.26
CA SER A 221 -7.30 -7.43 17.10
C SER A 221 -8.24 -6.32 16.65
N ARG A 222 -7.82 -5.49 15.67
CA ARG A 222 -8.49 -4.26 15.23
C ARG A 222 -8.96 -4.32 13.79
N TYR A 223 -8.25 -5.08 12.95
CA TYR A 223 -8.48 -5.15 11.52
C TYR A 223 -8.71 -6.60 11.08
N ASP A 224 -9.54 -6.77 10.06
CA ASP A 224 -9.85 -8.07 9.46
C ASP A 224 -8.79 -8.50 8.44
N VAL A 225 -8.09 -7.51 7.85
CA VAL A 225 -7.04 -7.68 6.83
C VAL A 225 -5.82 -6.84 7.22
N ILE A 226 -4.62 -7.44 7.12
CA ILE A 226 -3.34 -6.78 7.41
C ILE A 226 -2.36 -7.08 6.28
#